data_398b03c01e4e6c5b348dd4830b54eb03
#
_entry.id   398b03c01e4e6c5b348dd4830b54eb03
#
_cell.length_a   1.000
_cell.length_b   1.000
_cell.length_c   1.000
_cell.angle_alpha   90.00
_cell.angle_beta   90.00
_cell.angle_gamma   90.00
#
_symmetry.space_group_name_H-M   'P 1'
#
loop_
_entity.id
_entity.type
_entity.pdbx_description
1 polymer ?
#
loop_
_entity_poly.entity_id
_entity_poly.type
_entity_poly.pdbx_seq_one_letter_code
_entity_poly.pdbx_strand_id
1 'polypeptide(L)'
;NASYLWGNYTRSIVNSYTDSYVNTLSRYYTATVNSYKLDFGVQYTQKISKKDELTLGLTYSLGHKLGANPKCQVISNNAQTGVADTATYSNNAKNSLELPSTYSAGIMWNHAGSWKIGADYQLQKWSKTVYPQLVNPNGTTDYITTKGMFADRHKFTLGGEYCPQENSRNFLKRVHYRLGASYATNYLKINGADGPKEY
;
A
#
# COMPACT_ATOMS: atom_id res chain seq x y z
N ASN A 1 14.42 11.71 0.86
CA ASN A 1 14.74 10.33 1.25
C ASN A 1 14.94 9.48 0.01
N ALA A 2 16.02 8.69 -0.02
CA ALA A 2 16.28 7.71 -1.06
C ALA A 2 16.48 6.34 -0.37
N SER A 3 15.76 5.34 -0.84
CA SER A 3 15.81 3.99 -0.28
C SER A 3 16.06 2.97 -1.40
N TYR A 4 16.87 1.98 -1.13
CA TYR A 4 17.08 0.84 -2.01
C TYR A 4 16.20 -0.32 -1.53
N LEU A 5 15.49 -0.95 -2.46
CA LEU A 5 14.57 -2.04 -2.22
C LEU A 5 15.10 -3.31 -2.87
N TRP A 6 15.35 -4.34 -2.08
CA TRP A 6 15.75 -5.66 -2.58
C TRP A 6 15.07 -6.76 -1.79
N GLY A 7 14.82 -7.88 -2.42
CA GLY A 7 14.27 -9.05 -1.75
C GLY A 7 13.47 -9.95 -2.67
N ASN A 8 12.91 -10.97 -2.06
CA ASN A 8 12.04 -11.94 -2.73
C ASN A 8 10.63 -11.83 -2.17
N TYR A 9 9.66 -11.79 -3.07
CA TYR A 9 8.25 -11.85 -2.76
C TYR A 9 7.74 -13.25 -3.11
N THR A 10 7.01 -13.87 -2.20
CA THR A 10 6.33 -15.14 -2.44
C THR A 10 4.91 -15.07 -1.89
N ARG A 11 3.94 -15.42 -2.71
CA ARG A 11 2.53 -15.57 -2.33
C ARG A 11 2.05 -16.93 -2.80
N SER A 12 1.42 -17.70 -1.92
CA SER A 12 0.78 -18.97 -2.26
C SER A 12 -0.74 -18.89 -2.11
N ILE A 13 -1.44 -19.53 -3.03
CA ILE A 13 -2.89 -19.74 -2.96
C ILE A 13 -3.10 -21.24 -3.18
N VAL A 14 -3.65 -21.91 -2.19
CA VAL A 14 -3.95 -23.34 -2.25
C VAL A 14 -5.46 -23.53 -2.17
N ASN A 15 -6.04 -24.13 -3.18
CA ASN A 15 -7.43 -24.55 -3.19
C ASN A 15 -7.48 -26.06 -2.94
N SER A 16 -7.94 -26.45 -1.75
CA SER A 16 -8.18 -27.85 -1.39
C SER A 16 -9.68 -28.13 -1.33
N TYR A 17 -10.06 -29.31 -1.72
CA TYR A 17 -11.44 -29.77 -1.73
C TYR A 17 -11.57 -30.97 -0.81
N THR A 18 -12.73 -31.13 -0.17
CA THR A 18 -13.08 -32.29 0.66
C THR A 18 -13.39 -33.53 -0.20
N ASP A 19 -13.70 -33.33 -1.46
CA ASP A 19 -13.95 -34.39 -2.42
C ASP A 19 -12.63 -34.98 -2.92
N SER A 20 -12.44 -36.28 -2.70
CA SER A 20 -11.24 -37.04 -3.13
C SER A 20 -11.09 -37.18 -4.63
N TYR A 21 -12.11 -36.84 -5.42
CA TYR A 21 -12.06 -36.89 -6.89
C TYR A 21 -11.61 -35.57 -7.53
N VAL A 22 -11.53 -34.49 -6.73
CA VAL A 22 -11.15 -33.16 -7.20
C VAL A 22 -9.69 -32.88 -6.92
N ASN A 23 -8.93 -32.56 -7.98
CA ASN A 23 -7.52 -32.23 -7.87
C ASN A 23 -7.30 -30.94 -7.04
N THR A 24 -6.33 -30.97 -6.14
CA THR A 24 -5.88 -29.78 -5.41
C THR A 24 -5.08 -28.89 -6.35
N LEU A 25 -5.43 -27.59 -6.40
CA LEU A 25 -4.75 -26.61 -7.24
C LEU A 25 -4.00 -25.61 -6.35
N SER A 26 -2.67 -25.58 -6.49
CA SER A 26 -1.80 -24.65 -5.80
C SER A 26 -1.19 -23.67 -6.79
N ARG A 27 -1.18 -22.38 -6.46
CA ARG A 27 -0.53 -21.32 -7.23
C ARG A 27 0.51 -20.60 -6.38
N TYR A 28 1.73 -20.57 -6.87
CA TYR A 28 2.85 -19.89 -6.24
C TYR A 28 3.29 -18.71 -7.10
N TYR A 29 3.14 -17.51 -6.57
CA TYR A 29 3.58 -16.29 -7.22
C TYR A 29 4.88 -15.87 -6.57
N THR A 30 5.96 -15.78 -7.33
CA THR A 30 7.28 -15.38 -6.85
C THR A 30 7.79 -14.22 -7.67
N ALA A 31 8.48 -13.29 -7.04
CA ALA A 31 9.20 -12.23 -7.72
C ALA A 31 10.45 -11.85 -6.93
N THR A 32 11.58 -11.76 -7.61
CA THR A 32 12.78 -11.13 -7.08
C THR A 32 12.73 -9.66 -7.46
N VAL A 33 12.80 -8.79 -6.46
CA VAL A 33 12.71 -7.33 -6.61
C VAL A 33 14.08 -6.71 -6.34
N ASN A 34 14.47 -5.81 -7.23
CA ASN A 34 15.66 -4.98 -7.10
C ASN A 34 15.32 -3.60 -7.67
N SER A 35 15.17 -2.60 -6.80
CA SER A 35 14.68 -1.28 -7.19
C SER A 35 15.06 -0.20 -6.17
N TYR A 36 14.57 0.99 -6.36
CA TYR A 36 14.76 2.12 -5.46
C TYR A 36 13.42 2.79 -5.14
N LYS A 37 13.40 3.65 -4.13
CA LYS A 37 12.27 4.52 -3.81
C LYS A 37 12.79 5.91 -3.49
N LEU A 38 12.20 6.92 -4.12
CA LEU A 38 12.53 8.32 -3.90
C LEU A 38 11.32 9.06 -3.33
N ASP A 39 11.54 9.70 -2.20
CA ASP A 39 10.55 10.52 -1.52
C ASP A 39 11.08 11.95 -1.38
N PHE A 40 10.31 12.91 -1.83
CA PHE A 40 10.56 14.33 -1.72
C PHE A 40 9.57 14.93 -0.73
N GLY A 41 10.04 15.85 0.09
CA GLY A 41 9.16 16.53 1.05
C GLY A 41 9.62 17.96 1.29
N VAL A 42 8.68 18.84 1.46
CA VAL A 42 8.90 20.23 1.88
C VAL A 42 7.94 20.54 3.01
N GLN A 43 8.45 21.28 3.99
CA GLN A 43 7.68 21.76 5.12
C GLN A 43 7.94 23.25 5.27
N TYR A 44 6.87 24.00 5.44
CA TYR A 44 6.93 25.44 5.67
C TYR A 44 6.16 25.78 6.93
N THR A 45 6.80 26.49 7.85
CA THR A 45 6.21 26.89 9.11
C THR A 45 6.14 28.42 9.17
N GLN A 46 4.96 28.96 9.41
CA GLN A 46 4.68 30.37 9.51
C GLN A 46 4.11 30.73 10.88
N LYS A 47 4.73 31.68 11.57
CA LYS A 47 4.13 32.30 12.75
C LYS A 47 3.08 33.31 12.32
N ILE A 48 1.82 33.04 12.67
CA ILE A 48 0.68 33.91 12.37
C ILE A 48 0.54 34.99 13.48
N SER A 49 0.81 34.59 14.72
CA SER A 49 0.70 35.42 15.90
C SER A 49 1.84 35.07 16.86
N LYS A 50 1.94 35.84 17.98
CA LYS A 50 2.89 35.51 19.07
C LYS A 50 2.65 34.11 19.67
N LYS A 51 1.43 33.57 19.53
CA LYS A 51 1.03 32.29 20.12
C LYS A 51 0.63 31.27 19.07
N ASP A 52 0.45 31.67 17.81
CA ASP A 52 -0.07 30.78 16.74
C ASP A 52 0.98 30.53 15.69
N GLU A 53 1.17 29.28 15.38
CA GLU A 53 2.09 28.79 14.37
C GLU A 53 1.34 27.82 13.45
N LEU A 54 1.46 28.02 12.15
CA LEU A 54 0.89 27.15 11.13
C LEU A 54 2.02 26.47 10.38
N THR A 55 1.95 25.16 10.27
CA THR A 55 2.88 24.36 9.50
C THR A 55 2.15 23.71 8.33
N LEU A 56 2.68 23.88 7.13
CA LEU A 56 2.23 23.25 5.90
C LEU A 56 3.27 22.23 5.48
N GLY A 57 2.84 21.02 5.12
CA GLY A 57 3.70 19.95 4.63
C GLY A 57 3.21 19.45 3.29
N LEU A 58 4.13 19.21 2.35
CA LEU A 58 3.86 18.55 1.08
C LEU A 58 4.87 17.44 0.89
N THR A 59 4.40 16.27 0.46
CA THR A 59 5.29 15.16 0.11
C THR A 59 4.90 14.55 -1.24
N TYR A 60 5.92 14.09 -1.96
CA TYR A 60 5.77 13.37 -3.22
C TYR A 60 6.68 12.16 -3.23
N SER A 61 6.11 10.97 -3.46
CA SER A 61 6.87 9.74 -3.70
C SER A 61 6.77 9.37 -5.17
N LEU A 62 7.92 9.15 -5.78
CA LEU A 62 8.02 8.80 -7.18
C LEU A 62 7.50 7.39 -7.43
N GLY A 63 6.44 7.28 -8.21
CA GLY A 63 5.94 6.01 -8.73
C GLY A 63 6.77 5.57 -9.94
N HIS A 64 7.17 4.30 -9.97
CA HIS A 64 7.92 3.75 -11.10
C HIS A 64 7.83 2.23 -11.13
N LYS A 65 8.21 1.66 -12.26
CA LYS A 65 8.28 0.21 -12.45
C LYS A 65 9.41 -0.38 -11.63
N LEU A 66 9.13 -1.43 -10.89
CA LEU A 66 10.13 -2.16 -10.12
C LEU A 66 10.96 -3.06 -11.06
N GLY A 67 12.26 -3.15 -10.81
CA GLY A 67 13.10 -4.19 -11.40
C GLY A 67 12.70 -5.54 -10.79
N ALA A 68 11.78 -6.25 -11.43
CA ALA A 68 11.25 -7.51 -10.93
C ALA A 68 11.00 -8.51 -12.07
N ASN A 69 11.20 -9.80 -11.76
CA ASN A 69 10.91 -10.91 -12.69
C ASN A 69 9.85 -11.82 -12.05
N PRO A 70 8.56 -11.46 -12.14
CA PRO A 70 7.50 -12.27 -11.55
C PRO A 70 7.28 -13.58 -12.33
N LYS A 71 7.06 -14.65 -11.57
CA LYS A 71 6.73 -16.01 -12.05
C LYS A 71 5.49 -16.50 -11.33
N CYS A 72 4.68 -17.26 -12.04
CA CYS A 72 3.55 -18.01 -11.49
C CYS A 72 3.76 -19.48 -11.75
N GLN A 73 3.85 -20.28 -10.70
CA GLN A 73 3.89 -21.73 -10.77
C GLN A 73 2.53 -22.27 -10.35
N VAL A 74 1.93 -23.10 -11.22
CA VAL A 74 0.66 -23.76 -10.96
C VAL A 74 0.95 -25.25 -10.79
N ILE A 75 0.57 -25.80 -9.64
CA ILE A 75 0.72 -27.22 -9.33
C ILE A 75 -0.68 -27.83 -9.17
N SER A 76 -0.98 -28.81 -9.99
CA SER A 76 -2.20 -29.61 -9.88
C SER A 76 -1.83 -30.99 -9.32
N ASN A 77 -2.28 -31.30 -8.10
CA ASN A 77 -2.10 -32.63 -7.53
C ASN A 77 -3.32 -33.50 -7.84
N ASN A 78 -3.09 -34.62 -8.51
CA ASN A 78 -4.15 -35.59 -8.70
C ASN A 78 -4.49 -36.26 -7.38
N ALA A 79 -5.75 -36.11 -6.96
CA ALA A 79 -6.22 -36.57 -5.64
C ALA A 79 -6.23 -38.10 -5.52
N GLN A 80 -6.32 -38.84 -6.62
CA GLN A 80 -6.40 -40.32 -6.63
C GLN A 80 -5.01 -40.97 -6.75
N THR A 81 -4.12 -40.40 -7.57
CA THR A 81 -2.81 -40.97 -7.84
C THR A 81 -1.68 -40.36 -7.06
N GLY A 82 -1.90 -39.19 -6.43
CA GLY A 82 -0.89 -38.40 -5.75
C GLY A 82 0.15 -37.75 -6.68
N VAL A 83 -0.02 -37.89 -8.01
CA VAL A 83 0.90 -37.33 -8.99
C VAL A 83 0.66 -35.83 -9.13
N ALA A 84 1.74 -35.07 -9.08
CA ALA A 84 1.72 -33.62 -9.28
C ALA A 84 2.07 -33.27 -10.73
N ASP A 85 1.23 -32.46 -11.36
CA ASP A 85 1.55 -31.79 -12.62
C ASP A 85 1.87 -30.33 -12.35
N THR A 86 2.98 -29.84 -12.91
CA THR A 86 3.51 -28.51 -12.63
C THR A 86 3.71 -27.72 -13.92
N ALA A 87 3.02 -26.58 -14.03
CA ALA A 87 3.22 -25.61 -15.09
C ALA A 87 3.82 -24.31 -14.52
N THR A 88 4.86 -23.78 -15.15
CA THR A 88 5.50 -22.53 -14.76
C THR A 88 5.30 -21.48 -15.85
N TYR A 89 4.71 -20.36 -15.46
CA TYR A 89 4.49 -19.21 -16.32
C TYR A 89 5.38 -18.05 -15.87
N SER A 90 6.16 -17.51 -16.76
CA SER A 90 7.00 -16.33 -16.50
C SER A 90 6.48 -15.17 -17.33
N ASN A 91 6.40 -14.00 -16.69
CA ASN A 91 6.08 -12.80 -17.42
C ASN A 91 7.34 -12.29 -18.13
N ASN A 92 7.33 -12.33 -19.47
CA ASN A 92 8.42 -11.84 -20.32
C ASN A 92 8.52 -10.29 -20.32
N ALA A 93 7.49 -9.59 -19.83
CA ALA A 93 7.53 -8.15 -19.67
C ALA A 93 8.36 -7.81 -18.41
N LYS A 94 9.62 -7.44 -18.63
CA LYS A 94 10.46 -6.85 -17.58
C LYS A 94 9.69 -5.70 -16.90
N ASN A 95 9.78 -5.61 -15.57
CA ASN A 95 9.15 -4.53 -14.80
C ASN A 95 7.60 -4.55 -14.82
N SER A 96 7.01 -5.69 -14.60
CA SER A 96 5.56 -5.88 -14.51
C SER A 96 4.97 -5.60 -13.13
N LEU A 97 5.79 -5.22 -12.14
CA LEU A 97 5.38 -4.66 -10.86
C LEU A 97 5.71 -3.17 -10.82
N GLU A 98 4.82 -2.36 -10.26
CA GLU A 98 4.97 -0.91 -10.21
C GLU A 98 4.58 -0.34 -8.85
N LEU A 99 5.36 0.63 -8.36
CA LEU A 99 4.99 1.45 -7.21
C LEU A 99 4.11 2.62 -7.67
N PRO A 100 3.05 2.95 -6.93
CA PRO A 100 2.22 4.10 -7.25
C PRO A 100 2.92 5.41 -6.93
N SER A 101 2.69 6.44 -7.74
CA SER A 101 2.99 7.81 -7.32
C SER A 101 2.10 8.18 -6.14
N THR A 102 2.71 8.72 -5.08
CA THR A 102 2.01 9.14 -3.87
C THR A 102 2.19 10.64 -3.65
N TYR A 103 1.09 11.32 -3.40
CA TYR A 103 1.03 12.75 -3.10
C TYR A 103 0.42 12.90 -1.71
N SER A 104 1.04 13.71 -0.85
CA SER A 104 0.45 14.04 0.45
C SER A 104 0.56 15.52 0.74
N ALA A 105 -0.46 16.06 1.37
CA ALA A 105 -0.51 17.42 1.88
C ALA A 105 -1.01 17.39 3.31
N GLY A 106 -0.36 18.17 4.18
CA GLY A 106 -0.73 18.28 5.58
C GLY A 106 -0.69 19.71 6.08
N ILE A 107 -1.51 20.00 7.07
CA ILE A 107 -1.58 21.25 7.77
C ILE A 107 -1.61 20.99 9.27
N MET A 108 -0.82 21.73 10.04
CA MET A 108 -0.82 21.66 11.49
C MET A 108 -0.87 23.08 12.07
N TRP A 109 -1.82 23.30 12.96
CA TRP A 109 -1.92 24.51 13.76
C TRP A 109 -1.46 24.23 15.20
N ASN A 110 -0.58 25.09 15.71
CA ASN A 110 -0.06 25.03 17.06
C ASN A 110 -0.38 26.36 17.77
N HIS A 111 -1.12 26.30 18.87
CA HIS A 111 -1.46 27.44 19.70
C HIS A 111 -0.73 27.36 21.03
N ALA A 112 0.24 28.27 21.23
CA ALA A 112 1.01 28.44 22.46
C ALA A 112 1.67 27.15 23.01
N GLY A 113 1.89 26.15 22.19
CA GLY A 113 2.35 24.81 22.61
C GLY A 113 1.30 23.96 23.34
N SER A 114 0.15 24.56 23.70
CA SER A 114 -0.91 23.88 24.46
C SER A 114 -1.87 23.10 23.57
N TRP A 115 -2.18 23.62 22.39
CA TRP A 115 -3.05 22.97 21.41
C TRP A 115 -2.27 22.71 20.13
N LYS A 116 -2.34 21.48 19.62
CA LYS A 116 -1.86 21.12 18.30
C LYS A 116 -2.96 20.37 17.57
N ILE A 117 -3.37 20.89 16.44
CA ILE A 117 -4.40 20.25 15.59
C ILE A 117 -3.83 20.11 14.20
N GLY A 118 -3.89 18.90 13.65
CA GLY A 118 -3.35 18.58 12.34
C GLY A 118 -4.33 17.79 11.50
N ALA A 119 -4.28 18.02 10.20
CA ALA A 119 -5.01 17.25 9.19
C ALA A 119 -4.09 16.94 8.04
N ASP A 120 -4.15 15.68 7.57
CA ASP A 120 -3.36 15.18 6.45
C ASP A 120 -4.26 14.52 5.42
N TYR A 121 -3.91 14.71 4.16
CA TYR A 121 -4.49 14.00 3.03
C TYR A 121 -3.39 13.33 2.22
N GLN A 122 -3.60 12.06 1.86
CA GLN A 122 -2.71 11.30 1.00
C GLN A 122 -3.49 10.66 -0.16
N LEU A 123 -2.93 10.78 -1.35
CA LEU A 123 -3.42 10.17 -2.58
C LEU A 123 -2.35 9.24 -3.16
N GLN A 124 -2.68 7.95 -3.31
CA GLN A 124 -1.85 6.95 -3.98
C GLN A 124 -2.49 6.56 -5.31
N LYS A 125 -1.77 6.76 -6.42
CA LYS A 125 -2.25 6.54 -7.79
C LYS A 125 -2.12 5.08 -8.23
N TRP A 126 -2.79 4.17 -7.52
CA TRP A 126 -2.79 2.74 -7.84
C TRP A 126 -3.50 2.40 -9.16
N SER A 127 -4.48 3.20 -9.60
CA SER A 127 -5.21 2.96 -10.86
C SER A 127 -4.32 2.97 -12.09
N LYS A 128 -3.15 3.63 -12.02
CA LYS A 128 -2.19 3.72 -13.12
C LYS A 128 -1.16 2.61 -13.10
N THR A 129 -1.05 1.86 -12.00
CA THR A 129 -0.03 0.81 -11.83
C THR A 129 -0.33 -0.43 -12.66
N VAL A 130 0.72 -1.12 -13.04
CA VAL A 130 0.64 -2.41 -13.72
C VAL A 130 0.84 -3.54 -12.71
N TYR A 131 0.20 -4.68 -12.98
CA TYR A 131 0.33 -5.89 -12.17
C TYR A 131 0.29 -7.14 -13.05
N PRO A 132 1.12 -8.17 -12.79
CA PRO A 132 1.10 -9.40 -13.54
C PRO A 132 -0.08 -10.27 -13.12
N GLN A 133 -0.82 -10.77 -14.10
CA GLN A 133 -2.00 -11.61 -13.90
C GLN A 133 -1.94 -12.85 -14.79
N LEU A 134 -2.36 -13.99 -14.22
CA LEU A 134 -2.58 -15.20 -14.99
C LEU A 134 -3.92 -15.08 -15.73
N VAL A 135 -3.88 -15.15 -17.04
CA VAL A 135 -5.04 -15.09 -17.92
C VAL A 135 -5.10 -16.33 -18.81
N ASN A 136 -6.28 -16.64 -19.29
CA ASN A 136 -6.47 -17.79 -20.18
C ASN A 136 -7.22 -17.33 -21.45
N PRO A 137 -6.58 -16.56 -22.34
CA PRO A 137 -7.17 -16.18 -23.61
C PRO A 137 -7.18 -17.41 -24.54
N ASN A 138 -8.36 -17.71 -25.11
CA ASN A 138 -8.51 -18.77 -26.09
C ASN A 138 -8.01 -20.17 -25.68
N GLY A 139 -8.11 -20.50 -24.38
CA GLY A 139 -7.69 -21.80 -23.86
C GLY A 139 -6.19 -21.95 -23.58
N THR A 140 -5.38 -20.92 -23.87
CA THR A 140 -3.95 -20.91 -23.54
C THR A 140 -3.73 -20.05 -22.30
N THR A 141 -3.15 -20.65 -21.27
CA THR A 141 -2.83 -19.92 -20.02
C THR A 141 -1.55 -19.12 -20.20
N ASP A 142 -1.58 -17.83 -19.94
CA ASP A 142 -0.44 -16.91 -20.02
C ASP A 142 -0.37 -16.00 -18.81
N TYR A 143 0.83 -15.53 -18.47
CA TYR A 143 1.10 -14.65 -17.34
C TYR A 143 1.51 -13.27 -17.84
N ILE A 144 0.52 -12.41 -18.03
CA ILE A 144 0.70 -11.10 -18.67
C ILE A 144 0.53 -9.93 -17.70
N THR A 145 1.09 -8.80 -18.09
CA THR A 145 0.95 -7.53 -17.36
C THR A 145 -0.36 -6.85 -17.74
N THR A 146 -1.20 -6.58 -16.73
CA THR A 146 -2.50 -5.91 -16.90
C THR A 146 -2.52 -4.56 -16.17
N LYS A 147 -3.41 -3.66 -16.64
CA LYS A 147 -3.67 -2.34 -16.03
C LYS A 147 -5.09 -2.30 -15.49
N GLY A 148 -5.36 -1.33 -14.60
CA GLY A 148 -6.72 -1.05 -14.11
C GLY A 148 -7.26 -2.04 -13.09
N MET A 149 -6.40 -2.88 -12.52
CA MET A 149 -6.78 -3.83 -11.47
C MET A 149 -7.03 -3.15 -10.11
N PHE A 150 -6.55 -1.95 -9.95
CA PHE A 150 -6.59 -1.23 -8.68
C PHE A 150 -7.37 0.08 -8.82
N ALA A 151 -7.91 0.55 -7.71
CA ALA A 151 -8.48 1.89 -7.55
C ALA A 151 -7.44 2.82 -6.88
N ASP A 152 -7.58 4.12 -7.04
CA ASP A 152 -6.77 5.07 -6.30
C ASP A 152 -7.13 5.01 -4.80
N ARG A 153 -6.12 5.08 -3.94
CA ARG A 153 -6.30 5.11 -2.49
C ARG A 153 -6.23 6.53 -1.98
N HIS A 154 -7.28 6.94 -1.28
CA HIS A 154 -7.38 8.21 -0.60
C HIS A 154 -7.32 7.96 0.90
N LYS A 155 -6.48 8.68 1.61
CA LYS A 155 -6.40 8.61 3.08
C LYS A 155 -6.51 10.00 3.66
N PHE A 156 -7.43 10.18 4.60
CA PHE A 156 -7.62 11.37 5.41
C PHE A 156 -7.26 11.05 6.84
N THR A 157 -6.49 11.91 7.48
CA THR A 157 -6.13 11.79 8.90
C THR A 157 -6.38 13.11 9.58
N LEU A 158 -7.00 13.07 10.74
CA LEU A 158 -7.22 14.23 11.61
C LEU A 158 -6.72 13.87 13.00
N GLY A 159 -5.96 14.75 13.62
CA GLY A 159 -5.44 14.54 14.95
C GLY A 159 -5.34 15.83 15.75
N GLY A 160 -5.44 15.70 17.07
CA GLY A 160 -5.27 16.79 17.99
C GLY A 160 -4.56 16.38 19.27
N GLU A 161 -3.79 17.30 19.81
CA GLU A 161 -3.12 17.17 21.09
C GLU A 161 -3.43 18.41 21.93
N TYR A 162 -3.78 18.18 23.19
CA TYR A 162 -3.96 19.22 24.20
C TYR A 162 -3.09 18.95 25.42
N CYS A 163 -2.23 19.91 25.78
CA CYS A 163 -1.45 19.91 27.00
C CYS A 163 -1.64 21.25 27.70
N PRO A 164 -2.34 21.31 28.84
CA PRO A 164 -2.64 22.60 29.50
C PRO A 164 -1.41 23.41 29.84
N GLN A 165 -0.38 22.77 30.37
CA GLN A 165 0.85 23.47 30.78
C GLN A 165 1.99 22.47 30.99
N GLU A 166 2.91 22.37 30.02
CA GLU A 166 4.01 21.40 29.97
C GLU A 166 4.93 21.46 31.21
N ASN A 167 5.21 22.64 31.70
CA ASN A 167 6.13 22.87 32.86
C ASN A 167 5.41 23.05 34.22
N SER A 168 4.18 22.54 34.36
CA SER A 168 3.43 22.64 35.62
C SER A 168 3.92 21.65 36.68
N ARG A 169 3.90 22.04 37.96
CA ARG A 169 4.08 21.10 39.08
C ARG A 169 2.91 20.11 39.23
N ASN A 170 1.74 20.48 38.74
CA ASN A 170 0.57 19.62 38.79
C ASN A 170 0.63 18.59 37.65
N PHE A 171 0.55 17.28 38.02
CA PHE A 171 0.63 16.17 37.08
C PHE A 171 -0.42 16.25 35.96
N LEU A 172 -1.69 16.51 36.29
CA LEU A 172 -2.78 16.57 35.31
C LEU A 172 -2.62 17.70 34.28
N LYS A 173 -1.93 18.77 34.63
CA LYS A 173 -1.66 19.86 33.69
C LYS A 173 -0.52 19.54 32.72
N ARG A 174 0.32 18.53 33.01
CA ARG A 174 1.40 18.08 32.16
C ARG A 174 0.99 16.91 31.25
N VAL A 175 -0.19 16.35 31.48
CA VAL A 175 -0.69 15.23 30.67
C VAL A 175 -1.01 15.74 29.27
N HIS A 176 -0.53 15.01 28.26
CA HIS A 176 -0.87 15.22 26.86
C HIS A 176 -2.11 14.39 26.52
N TYR A 177 -3.22 15.05 26.27
CA TYR A 177 -4.46 14.43 25.83
C TYR A 177 -4.45 14.41 24.30
N ARG A 178 -4.48 13.21 23.72
CA ARG A 178 -4.39 13.01 22.25
C ARG A 178 -5.63 12.29 21.73
N LEU A 179 -6.15 12.78 20.61
CA LEU A 179 -7.23 12.14 19.89
C LEU A 179 -6.91 12.20 18.40
N GLY A 180 -7.22 11.11 17.69
CA GLY A 180 -7.03 11.06 16.24
C GLY A 180 -7.99 10.09 15.60
N ALA A 181 -8.32 10.38 14.35
CA ALA A 181 -9.11 9.52 13.48
C ALA A 181 -8.50 9.50 12.08
N SER A 182 -8.65 8.38 11.39
CA SER A 182 -8.26 8.26 9.98
C SER A 182 -9.32 7.50 9.20
N TYR A 183 -9.45 7.85 7.93
CA TYR A 183 -10.31 7.17 6.98
C TYR A 183 -9.50 6.91 5.72
N ALA A 184 -9.53 5.67 5.20
CA ALA A 184 -8.91 5.36 3.93
C ALA A 184 -9.81 4.50 3.04
N THR A 185 -9.80 4.82 1.73
CA THR A 185 -10.38 3.96 0.71
C THR A 185 -9.43 2.81 0.42
N ASN A 186 -9.96 1.64 0.06
CA ASN A 186 -9.12 0.53 -0.39
C ASN A 186 -8.69 0.74 -1.84
N TYR A 187 -7.50 0.25 -2.18
CA TYR A 187 -7.01 0.23 -3.56
C TYR A 187 -7.35 -1.08 -4.30
N LEU A 188 -7.70 -2.15 -3.57
CA LEU A 188 -8.06 -3.44 -4.16
C LEU A 188 -9.51 -3.40 -4.68
N LYS A 189 -9.69 -3.86 -5.92
CA LYS A 189 -11.00 -4.17 -6.49
C LYS A 189 -11.27 -5.66 -6.36
N ILE A 190 -12.45 -6.03 -5.84
CA ILE A 190 -12.91 -7.41 -5.71
C ILE A 190 -14.06 -7.60 -6.69
N ASN A 191 -13.89 -8.40 -7.73
CA ASN A 191 -14.89 -8.61 -8.80
C ASN A 191 -15.40 -7.30 -9.43
N GLY A 192 -14.52 -6.30 -9.58
CA GLY A 192 -14.87 -4.99 -10.13
C GLY A 192 -15.50 -4.00 -9.15
N ALA A 193 -15.86 -4.42 -7.94
CA ALA A 193 -16.33 -3.56 -6.86
C ALA A 193 -15.17 -3.07 -5.97
N ASP A 194 -15.34 -1.93 -5.32
CA ASP A 194 -14.37 -1.40 -4.37
C ASP A 194 -14.28 -2.31 -3.13
N GLY A 195 -13.05 -2.55 -2.67
CA GLY A 195 -12.78 -3.32 -1.47
C GLY A 195 -13.23 -2.61 -0.17
N PRO A 196 -13.06 -3.29 0.99
CA PRO A 196 -13.48 -2.74 2.28
C PRO A 196 -12.73 -1.45 2.61
N LYS A 197 -13.44 -0.48 3.21
CA LYS A 197 -12.87 0.79 3.68
C LYS A 197 -12.20 0.59 5.03
N GLU A 198 -11.16 1.39 5.31
CA GLU A 198 -10.42 1.40 6.58
C GLU A 198 -10.81 2.65 7.38
N TYR A 199 -11.06 2.50 8.68
CA TYR A 199 -11.42 3.58 9.60
C TYR A 199 -10.42 3.67 10.75
#